data_cfd4942beb9125678f4a9e78560d1164
#
_entry.id   cfd4942beb9125678f4a9e78560d1164
#
_cell.length_a   1.000
_cell.length_b   1.000
_cell.length_c   1.000
_cell.angle_alpha   90.00
_cell.angle_beta   90.00
_cell.angle_gamma   90.00
#
_symmetry.space_group_name_H-M   'P 1'
#
loop_
_entity.id
_entity.type
_entity.pdbx_description
1 polymer ?
#
loop_
_entity_poly.entity_id
_entity_poly.type
_entity_poly.pdbx_seq_one_letter_code
_entity_poly.pdbx_strand_id
1 'polypeptide(L)'
;MSQNGTFLLVATTWVLLFAFAPDTWSQEKAEDWFLKGNTLRLQGHFEEAIDAYKKSIERNPNATVAHFNLALAYKNLNKPKKAAVAFEKAVELEPGNLDARYSLGNIYNHLERWKDAIAQLNIVVHRRQDDAEAHGNLGWAYYNFRKGPPFKYLVIINLRKAVYLFELKNQHEAANSTRKVLDDAMIKFNFNRKN
;
A
#
# COMPACT_ATOMS: atom_id res chain seq x y z
N MET A 1 -92.95 18.64 2.14
CA MET A 1 -92.29 17.44 1.59
C MET A 1 -90.84 17.77 1.36
N SER A 2 -90.01 17.25 2.25
CA SER A 2 -88.57 17.49 2.34
C SER A 2 -87.82 16.67 1.31
N GLN A 3 -86.77 17.21 0.71
CA GLN A 3 -85.75 16.44 0.07
C GLN A 3 -84.37 16.92 0.64
N ASN A 4 -83.86 16.07 1.48
CA ASN A 4 -82.50 16.21 1.99
C ASN A 4 -81.49 15.86 0.90
N GLY A 5 -80.72 16.84 0.48
CA GLY A 5 -79.59 16.63 -0.41
C GLY A 5 -78.38 16.38 0.44
N THR A 6 -77.87 15.14 0.44
CA THR A 6 -76.61 14.71 1.06
C THR A 6 -75.46 15.21 0.21
N PHE A 7 -74.73 16.20 0.71
CA PHE A 7 -73.45 16.60 0.12
C PHE A 7 -72.41 15.57 0.54
N LEU A 8 -71.97 14.78 -0.41
CA LEU A 8 -70.85 13.86 -0.30
C LEU A 8 -69.56 14.70 -0.36
N LEU A 9 -68.90 14.86 0.78
CA LEU A 9 -67.54 15.41 0.88
C LEU A 9 -66.57 14.41 0.27
N VAL A 10 -66.16 14.67 -0.98
CA VAL A 10 -64.96 13.99 -1.57
C VAL A 10 -63.74 14.69 -1.01
N ALA A 11 -63.32 14.26 0.15
CA ALA A 11 -62.00 14.63 0.67
C ALA A 11 -60.93 13.92 -0.23
N THR A 12 -60.42 14.69 -1.17
CA THR A 12 -59.26 14.27 -1.97
C THR A 12 -58.06 14.11 -1.10
N THR A 13 -57.73 12.86 -0.80
CA THR A 13 -56.48 12.44 -0.15
C THR A 13 -55.31 12.71 -1.10
N TRP A 14 -54.84 13.96 -1.11
CA TRP A 14 -53.58 14.36 -1.75
C TRP A 14 -52.40 14.36 -0.74
N VAL A 15 -52.48 13.53 0.26
CA VAL A 15 -51.39 13.40 1.21
C VAL A 15 -50.90 11.97 1.12
N LEU A 16 -49.60 11.79 0.89
CA LEU A 16 -48.79 10.58 1.00
C LEU A 16 -48.29 9.90 -0.30
N LEU A 17 -47.98 10.69 -1.32
CA LEU A 17 -47.12 10.17 -2.40
C LEU A 17 -45.72 10.84 -2.47
N PHE A 18 -45.36 11.62 -1.45
CA PHE A 18 -44.00 12.20 -1.33
C PHE A 18 -43.07 11.49 -0.35
N ALA A 19 -43.48 10.35 0.20
CA ALA A 19 -42.72 9.70 1.26
C ALA A 19 -41.92 8.46 0.78
N PHE A 20 -41.93 8.10 -0.47
CA PHE A 20 -41.13 7.03 -1.03
C PHE A 20 -40.63 7.41 -2.42
N ALA A 21 -39.97 8.58 -2.54
CA ALA A 21 -38.90 8.63 -3.50
C ALA A 21 -37.81 7.71 -2.90
N PRO A 22 -37.50 6.55 -3.49
CA PRO A 22 -36.29 5.89 -3.12
C PRO A 22 -35.19 6.91 -3.36
N ASP A 23 -34.29 7.08 -2.36
CA ASP A 23 -33.04 7.82 -2.52
C ASP A 23 -32.22 7.15 -3.63
N THR A 24 -32.68 7.24 -4.87
CA THR A 24 -32.00 6.85 -6.11
C THR A 24 -31.08 7.96 -6.59
N TRP A 25 -30.69 8.87 -5.73
CA TRP A 25 -29.45 9.60 -5.89
C TRP A 25 -28.38 8.57 -5.65
N SER A 26 -27.84 8.03 -6.74
CA SER A 26 -26.89 6.93 -6.77
C SER A 26 -25.88 7.11 -5.65
N GLN A 27 -26.01 6.32 -4.56
CA GLN A 27 -24.91 6.21 -3.65
C GLN A 27 -23.76 5.66 -4.48
N GLU A 28 -22.83 6.54 -4.86
CA GLU A 28 -21.62 6.16 -5.58
C GLU A 28 -21.03 4.93 -4.88
N LYS A 29 -20.88 3.86 -5.64
CA LYS A 29 -20.41 2.58 -5.12
C LYS A 29 -18.95 2.71 -4.68
N ALA A 30 -18.51 1.80 -3.84
CA ALA A 30 -17.10 1.72 -3.45
C ALA A 30 -16.16 1.73 -4.67
N GLU A 31 -16.58 1.06 -5.75
CA GLU A 31 -15.83 0.95 -7.00
C GLU A 31 -15.73 2.29 -7.74
N ASP A 32 -16.80 3.09 -7.78
CA ASP A 32 -16.78 4.41 -8.44
C ASP A 32 -15.76 5.33 -7.76
N TRP A 33 -15.73 5.34 -6.43
CA TRP A 33 -14.75 6.10 -5.66
C TRP A 33 -13.34 5.56 -5.84
N PHE A 34 -13.17 4.24 -5.95
CA PHE A 34 -11.88 3.63 -6.24
C PHE A 34 -11.33 4.06 -7.62
N LEU A 35 -12.16 3.99 -8.66
CA LEU A 35 -11.78 4.40 -10.01
C LEU A 35 -11.45 5.89 -10.08
N LYS A 36 -12.22 6.73 -9.40
CA LYS A 36 -11.95 8.17 -9.26
C LYS A 36 -10.59 8.40 -8.59
N GLY A 37 -10.32 7.69 -7.50
CA GLY A 37 -9.03 7.75 -6.82
C GLY A 37 -7.86 7.37 -7.72
N ASN A 38 -8.01 6.32 -8.53
CA ASN A 38 -7.00 5.90 -9.51
C ASN A 38 -6.74 6.99 -10.55
N THR A 39 -7.80 7.59 -11.11
CA THR A 39 -7.68 8.67 -12.08
C THR A 39 -6.93 9.87 -11.49
N LEU A 40 -7.32 10.32 -10.31
CA LEU A 40 -6.69 11.43 -9.60
C LEU A 40 -5.21 11.15 -9.30
N ARG A 41 -4.89 9.94 -8.86
CA ARG A 41 -3.51 9.52 -8.59
C ARG A 41 -2.65 9.53 -9.86
N LEU A 42 -3.17 9.08 -10.99
CA LEU A 42 -2.46 9.13 -12.28
C LEU A 42 -2.23 10.56 -12.77
N GLN A 43 -3.10 11.49 -12.42
CA GLN A 43 -2.97 12.92 -12.70
C GLN A 43 -2.03 13.65 -11.71
N GLY A 44 -1.55 12.96 -10.66
CA GLY A 44 -0.71 13.54 -9.62
C GLY A 44 -1.47 14.28 -8.52
N HIS A 45 -2.80 14.24 -8.52
CA HIS A 45 -3.69 14.85 -7.52
C HIS A 45 -3.80 13.93 -6.30
N PHE A 46 -2.71 13.76 -5.56
CA PHE A 46 -2.60 12.73 -4.52
C PHE A 46 -3.50 12.99 -3.31
N GLU A 47 -3.73 14.24 -2.91
CA GLU A 47 -4.64 14.61 -1.82
C GLU A 47 -6.08 14.21 -2.14
N GLU A 48 -6.54 14.55 -3.33
CA GLU A 48 -7.88 14.23 -3.79
C GLU A 48 -8.05 12.72 -3.99
N ALA A 49 -7.01 12.05 -4.48
CA ALA A 49 -6.98 10.59 -4.60
C ALA A 49 -7.13 9.90 -3.23
N ILE A 50 -6.47 10.42 -2.19
CA ILE A 50 -6.59 9.93 -0.81
C ILE A 50 -8.05 10.02 -0.33
N ASP A 51 -8.72 11.14 -0.58
CA ASP A 51 -10.11 11.32 -0.15
C ASP A 51 -11.05 10.37 -0.91
N ALA A 52 -10.82 10.17 -2.20
CA ALA A 52 -11.56 9.20 -2.99
C ALA A 52 -11.34 7.75 -2.50
N TYR A 53 -10.09 7.34 -2.23
CA TYR A 53 -9.82 6.00 -1.69
C TYR A 53 -10.43 5.80 -0.29
N LYS A 54 -10.42 6.81 0.57
CA LYS A 54 -11.10 6.73 1.87
C LYS A 54 -12.60 6.49 1.73
N LYS A 55 -13.27 7.22 0.83
CA LYS A 55 -14.69 7.01 0.53
C LYS A 55 -14.97 5.61 -0.03
N SER A 56 -14.07 5.07 -0.86
CA SER A 56 -14.14 3.68 -1.31
C SER A 56 -14.05 2.70 -0.14
N ILE A 57 -13.08 2.91 0.77
CA ILE A 57 -12.85 2.06 1.95
C ILE A 57 -13.99 2.16 2.95
N GLU A 58 -14.61 3.33 3.16
CA GLU A 58 -15.80 3.51 3.99
C GLU A 58 -16.96 2.62 3.51
N ARG A 59 -17.11 2.43 2.21
CA ARG A 59 -18.13 1.58 1.61
C ARG A 59 -17.75 0.11 1.53
N ASN A 60 -16.46 -0.18 1.37
CA ASN A 60 -15.92 -1.52 1.36
C ASN A 60 -14.60 -1.57 2.18
N PRO A 61 -14.67 -1.77 3.50
CA PRO A 61 -13.49 -1.81 4.37
C PRO A 61 -12.49 -2.93 4.03
N ASN A 62 -12.93 -3.96 3.32
CA ASN A 62 -12.10 -5.11 2.95
C ASN A 62 -11.50 -5.00 1.53
N ALA A 63 -11.58 -3.83 0.90
CA ALA A 63 -10.99 -3.59 -0.41
C ALA A 63 -9.46 -3.47 -0.31
N THR A 64 -8.74 -4.60 -0.36
CA THR A 64 -7.27 -4.67 -0.28
C THR A 64 -6.59 -3.67 -1.21
N VAL A 65 -7.06 -3.61 -2.48
CA VAL A 65 -6.45 -2.74 -3.50
C VAL A 65 -6.67 -1.26 -3.19
N ALA A 66 -7.80 -0.90 -2.55
CA ALA A 66 -8.04 0.49 -2.15
C ALA A 66 -7.08 0.92 -1.02
N HIS A 67 -6.85 0.04 -0.02
CA HIS A 67 -5.84 0.29 1.02
C HIS A 67 -4.43 0.38 0.44
N PHE A 68 -4.07 -0.48 -0.49
CA PHE A 68 -2.78 -0.45 -1.17
C PHE A 68 -2.58 0.87 -1.93
N ASN A 69 -3.56 1.31 -2.73
CA ASN A 69 -3.48 2.55 -3.51
C ASN A 69 -3.51 3.81 -2.63
N LEU A 70 -4.26 3.78 -1.52
CA LEU A 70 -4.23 4.81 -0.48
C LEU A 70 -2.81 4.95 0.10
N ALA A 71 -2.15 3.83 0.38
CA ALA A 71 -0.77 3.82 0.87
C ALA A 71 0.20 4.41 -0.15
N LEU A 72 0.06 4.07 -1.44
CA LEU A 72 0.86 4.67 -2.52
C LEU A 72 0.65 6.18 -2.62
N ALA A 73 -0.59 6.67 -2.50
CA ALA A 73 -0.87 8.10 -2.52
C ALA A 73 -0.21 8.81 -1.32
N TYR A 74 -0.28 8.23 -0.11
CA TYR A 74 0.45 8.76 1.05
C TYR A 74 1.98 8.74 0.87
N LYS A 75 2.53 7.70 0.25
CA LYS A 75 3.96 7.62 -0.08
C LYS A 75 4.37 8.76 -1.01
N ASN A 76 3.60 9.03 -2.06
CA ASN A 76 3.88 10.13 -3.00
C ASN A 76 3.86 11.52 -2.33
N LEU A 77 3.03 11.70 -1.31
CA LEU A 77 3.00 12.92 -0.49
C LEU A 77 4.05 12.93 0.63
N ASN A 78 5.01 12.01 0.62
CA ASN A 78 6.03 11.88 1.67
C ASN A 78 5.41 11.79 3.09
N LYS A 79 4.32 11.03 3.24
CA LYS A 79 3.64 10.75 4.50
C LYS A 79 3.85 9.27 4.93
N PRO A 80 5.10 8.85 5.22
CA PRO A 80 5.46 7.43 5.36
C PRO A 80 4.74 6.73 6.52
N LYS A 81 4.47 7.42 7.62
CA LYS A 81 3.70 6.83 8.75
C LYS A 81 2.27 6.46 8.35
N LYS A 82 1.60 7.32 7.55
CA LYS A 82 0.25 7.03 7.06
C LYS A 82 0.27 5.94 5.98
N ALA A 83 1.29 5.95 5.13
CA ALA A 83 1.51 4.90 4.14
C ALA A 83 1.70 3.52 4.80
N ALA A 84 2.48 3.44 5.90
CA ALA A 84 2.68 2.20 6.64
C ALA A 84 1.35 1.62 7.13
N VAL A 85 0.50 2.42 7.79
CA VAL A 85 -0.81 1.96 8.30
C VAL A 85 -1.69 1.41 7.18
N ALA A 86 -1.74 2.08 6.02
CA ALA A 86 -2.55 1.62 4.91
C ALA A 86 -1.98 0.36 4.24
N PHE A 87 -0.64 0.23 4.11
CA PHE A 87 -0.01 -1.01 3.66
C PHE A 87 -0.16 -2.16 4.67
N GLU A 88 -0.04 -1.89 5.97
CA GLU A 88 -0.30 -2.88 7.03
C GLU A 88 -1.69 -3.48 6.86
N LYS A 89 -2.70 -2.63 6.61
CA LYS A 89 -4.07 -3.09 6.37
C LYS A 89 -4.21 -3.90 5.09
N ALA A 90 -3.56 -3.50 4.01
CA ALA A 90 -3.55 -4.28 2.76
C ALA A 90 -2.91 -5.68 2.97
N VAL A 91 -1.81 -5.77 3.73
CA VAL A 91 -1.15 -7.05 4.07
C VAL A 91 -2.00 -7.89 5.03
N GLU A 92 -2.72 -7.27 5.96
CA GLU A 92 -3.66 -7.97 6.86
C GLU A 92 -4.80 -8.63 6.07
N LEU A 93 -5.38 -7.87 5.13
CA LEU A 93 -6.49 -8.37 4.29
C LEU A 93 -6.05 -9.43 3.29
N GLU A 94 -4.84 -9.31 2.75
CA GLU A 94 -4.28 -10.23 1.77
C GLU A 94 -2.82 -10.58 2.11
N PRO A 95 -2.60 -11.53 3.04
CA PRO A 95 -1.25 -11.88 3.48
C PRO A 95 -0.33 -12.42 2.38
N GLY A 96 -0.90 -12.92 1.29
CA GLY A 96 -0.18 -13.41 0.12
C GLY A 96 0.30 -12.31 -0.85
N ASN A 97 -0.12 -11.07 -0.68
CA ASN A 97 0.20 -9.95 -1.56
C ASN A 97 1.66 -9.50 -1.38
N LEU A 98 2.53 -10.01 -2.26
CA LEU A 98 3.97 -9.73 -2.19
C LEU A 98 4.31 -8.27 -2.52
N ASP A 99 3.50 -7.59 -3.35
CA ASP A 99 3.71 -6.18 -3.67
C ASP A 99 3.39 -5.27 -2.48
N ALA A 100 2.34 -5.61 -1.74
CA ALA A 100 2.01 -4.92 -0.49
C ALA A 100 3.10 -5.14 0.57
N ARG A 101 3.60 -6.37 0.72
CA ARG A 101 4.71 -6.68 1.64
C ARG A 101 6.00 -5.97 1.26
N TYR A 102 6.36 -5.98 -0.03
CA TYR A 102 7.52 -5.27 -0.53
C TYR A 102 7.43 -3.77 -0.24
N SER A 103 6.29 -3.17 -0.58
CA SER A 103 6.03 -1.74 -0.34
C SER A 103 6.07 -1.40 1.15
N LEU A 104 5.48 -2.24 1.99
CA LEU A 104 5.51 -2.09 3.45
C LEU A 104 6.93 -2.19 4.01
N GLY A 105 7.71 -3.17 3.53
CA GLY A 105 9.11 -3.33 3.91
C GLY A 105 9.95 -2.10 3.57
N ASN A 106 9.72 -1.51 2.40
CA ASN A 106 10.41 -0.28 1.99
C ASN A 106 10.01 0.93 2.84
N ILE A 107 8.73 1.06 3.18
CA ILE A 107 8.26 2.10 4.09
C ILE A 107 8.84 1.93 5.50
N TYR A 108 8.95 0.69 5.98
CA TYR A 108 9.59 0.42 7.26
C TYR A 108 11.10 0.75 7.25
N ASN A 109 11.80 0.47 6.14
CA ASN A 109 13.18 0.92 5.96
C ASN A 109 13.30 2.45 6.03
N HIS A 110 12.40 3.17 5.37
CA HIS A 110 12.36 4.62 5.41
C HIS A 110 12.04 5.18 6.82
N LEU A 111 11.24 4.45 7.61
CA LEU A 111 10.91 4.78 8.99
C LEU A 111 11.94 4.27 10.01
N GLU A 112 13.05 3.68 9.56
CA GLU A 112 14.07 3.03 10.40
C GLU A 112 13.53 1.90 11.30
N ARG A 113 12.37 1.35 10.95
CA ARG A 113 11.75 0.19 11.59
C ARG A 113 12.37 -1.10 11.02
N TRP A 114 13.70 -1.25 11.21
CA TRP A 114 14.50 -2.29 10.54
C TRP A 114 14.00 -3.71 10.79
N LYS A 115 13.59 -4.02 12.02
CA LYS A 115 13.05 -5.35 12.36
C LYS A 115 11.79 -5.68 11.57
N ASP A 116 10.90 -4.69 11.42
CA ASP A 116 9.63 -4.86 10.72
C ASP A 116 9.87 -4.95 9.20
N ALA A 117 10.82 -4.17 8.68
CA ALA A 117 11.27 -4.25 7.29
C ALA A 117 11.81 -5.65 6.96
N ILE A 118 12.71 -6.18 7.81
CA ILE A 118 13.28 -7.54 7.68
C ILE A 118 12.16 -8.59 7.64
N ALA A 119 11.15 -8.48 8.51
CA ALA A 119 10.05 -9.43 8.56
C ALA A 119 9.26 -9.48 7.25
N GLN A 120 8.96 -8.33 6.64
CA GLN A 120 8.22 -8.27 5.38
C GLN A 120 9.08 -8.70 4.19
N LEU A 121 10.30 -8.16 4.08
CA LEU A 121 11.19 -8.40 2.95
C LEU A 121 11.71 -9.84 2.88
N ASN A 122 11.91 -10.52 4.01
CA ASN A 122 12.26 -11.95 4.00
C ASN A 122 11.18 -12.80 3.30
N ILE A 123 9.90 -12.49 3.52
CA ILE A 123 8.80 -13.22 2.84
C ILE A 123 8.87 -12.97 1.33
N VAL A 124 9.16 -11.74 0.93
CA VAL A 124 9.26 -11.36 -0.49
C VAL A 124 10.41 -12.10 -1.16
N VAL A 125 11.65 -12.03 -0.62
CA VAL A 125 12.82 -12.68 -1.26
C VAL A 125 12.73 -14.20 -1.25
N HIS A 126 12.02 -14.78 -0.28
CA HIS A 126 11.78 -16.23 -0.27
C HIS A 126 10.86 -16.67 -1.42
N ARG A 127 9.90 -15.84 -1.81
CA ARG A 127 8.93 -16.12 -2.87
C ARG A 127 9.38 -15.61 -4.24
N ARG A 128 10.13 -14.51 -4.28
CA ARG A 128 10.68 -13.86 -5.49
C ARG A 128 12.19 -13.82 -5.38
N GLN A 129 12.83 -14.95 -5.63
CA GLN A 129 14.28 -15.14 -5.45
C GLN A 129 15.14 -14.34 -6.44
N ASP A 130 14.54 -13.81 -7.50
CA ASP A 130 15.15 -13.00 -8.55
C ASP A 130 14.80 -11.50 -8.46
N ASP A 131 14.19 -11.08 -7.35
CA ASP A 131 13.86 -9.68 -7.08
C ASP A 131 15.09 -8.96 -6.51
N ALA A 132 15.83 -8.27 -7.40
CA ALA A 132 17.05 -7.55 -7.04
C ALA A 132 16.80 -6.46 -6.00
N GLU A 133 15.70 -5.72 -6.14
CA GLU A 133 15.34 -4.62 -5.24
C GLU A 133 14.98 -5.15 -3.85
N ALA A 134 14.21 -6.24 -3.79
CA ALA A 134 13.85 -6.84 -2.51
C ALA A 134 15.09 -7.35 -1.75
N HIS A 135 16.05 -8.00 -2.44
CA HIS A 135 17.32 -8.38 -1.86
C HIS A 135 18.15 -7.17 -1.40
N GLY A 136 18.24 -6.11 -2.21
CA GLY A 136 18.94 -4.88 -1.86
C GLY A 136 18.36 -4.23 -0.59
N ASN A 137 17.03 -4.08 -0.55
CA ASN A 137 16.32 -3.48 0.59
C ASN A 137 16.40 -4.35 1.86
N LEU A 138 16.40 -5.67 1.72
CA LEU A 138 16.60 -6.58 2.85
C LEU A 138 18.03 -6.51 3.38
N GLY A 139 19.04 -6.48 2.49
CA GLY A 139 20.44 -6.28 2.86
C GLY A 139 20.66 -4.97 3.59
N TRP A 140 20.03 -3.89 3.13
CA TRP A 140 20.04 -2.57 3.79
C TRP A 140 19.40 -2.61 5.18
N ALA A 141 18.26 -3.27 5.32
CA ALA A 141 17.58 -3.44 6.61
C ALA A 141 18.48 -4.18 7.62
N TYR A 142 19.10 -5.30 7.23
CA TYR A 142 20.03 -6.02 8.07
C TYR A 142 21.29 -5.19 8.41
N TYR A 143 21.81 -4.40 7.47
CA TYR A 143 22.97 -3.54 7.67
C TYR A 143 22.75 -2.50 8.77
N ASN A 144 21.54 -1.95 8.86
CA ASN A 144 21.17 -0.92 9.83
C ASN A 144 20.60 -1.49 11.14
N PHE A 145 20.14 -2.74 11.14
CA PHE A 145 19.61 -3.38 12.34
C PHE A 145 20.73 -3.68 13.35
N ARG A 146 20.84 -2.83 14.40
CA ARG A 146 21.92 -2.89 15.38
C ARG A 146 21.64 -3.82 16.58
N LYS A 147 20.40 -4.31 16.73
CA LYS A 147 19.95 -5.11 17.88
C LYS A 147 19.77 -6.57 17.46
N GLY A 148 20.82 -7.39 17.59
CA GLY A 148 20.66 -8.81 17.30
C GLY A 148 21.99 -9.51 17.02
N PRO A 149 21.97 -10.85 16.83
CA PRO A 149 23.15 -11.62 16.47
C PRO A 149 23.76 -11.11 15.16
N PRO A 150 25.01 -11.50 14.85
CA PRO A 150 25.76 -10.95 13.72
C PRO A 150 25.10 -11.32 12.39
N PHE A 151 24.14 -10.51 11.95
CA PHE A 151 23.54 -10.62 10.62
C PHE A 151 24.51 -10.28 9.48
N LYS A 152 25.80 -10.11 9.79
CA LYS A 152 26.83 -9.75 8.82
C LYS A 152 26.81 -10.61 7.55
N TYR A 153 26.60 -11.91 7.68
CA TYR A 153 26.50 -12.80 6.54
C TYR A 153 25.23 -12.55 5.72
N LEU A 154 24.09 -12.30 6.37
CA LEU A 154 22.83 -12.00 5.69
C LEU A 154 22.89 -10.66 4.95
N VAL A 155 23.60 -9.66 5.51
CA VAL A 155 23.89 -8.40 4.80
C VAL A 155 24.63 -8.71 3.50
N ILE A 156 25.78 -9.41 3.60
CA ILE A 156 26.66 -9.67 2.45
C ILE A 156 25.94 -10.53 1.39
N ILE A 157 25.25 -11.59 1.80
CA ILE A 157 24.55 -12.49 0.88
C ILE A 157 23.48 -11.72 0.10
N ASN A 158 22.63 -10.95 0.79
CA ASN A 158 21.55 -10.23 0.13
C ASN A 158 22.08 -9.11 -0.77
N LEU A 159 23.06 -8.32 -0.32
CA LEU A 159 23.64 -7.26 -1.15
C LEU A 159 24.36 -7.82 -2.38
N ARG A 160 25.15 -8.92 -2.24
CA ARG A 160 25.78 -9.60 -3.39
C ARG A 160 24.73 -10.12 -4.38
N LYS A 161 23.66 -10.73 -3.87
CA LYS A 161 22.58 -11.23 -4.71
C LYS A 161 21.89 -10.09 -5.47
N ALA A 162 21.64 -8.97 -4.82
CA ALA A 162 21.05 -7.79 -5.45
C ALA A 162 21.97 -7.24 -6.57
N VAL A 163 23.27 -7.05 -6.29
CA VAL A 163 24.24 -6.59 -7.29
C VAL A 163 24.23 -7.51 -8.51
N TYR A 164 24.35 -8.82 -8.30
CA TYR A 164 24.33 -9.81 -9.38
C TYR A 164 23.04 -9.73 -10.22
N LEU A 165 21.87 -9.63 -9.56
CA LEU A 165 20.59 -9.58 -10.26
C LEU A 165 20.39 -8.25 -11.03
N PHE A 166 20.87 -7.13 -10.48
CA PHE A 166 20.85 -5.85 -11.19
C PHE A 166 21.75 -5.88 -12.42
N GLU A 167 22.93 -6.51 -12.33
CA GLU A 167 23.83 -6.70 -13.48
C GLU A 167 23.19 -7.56 -14.57
N LEU A 168 22.55 -8.68 -14.21
CA LEU A 168 21.82 -9.51 -15.16
C LEU A 168 20.71 -8.75 -15.89
N LYS A 169 20.10 -7.75 -15.25
CA LYS A 169 19.04 -6.91 -15.81
C LYS A 169 19.57 -5.65 -16.51
N ASN A 170 20.89 -5.50 -16.67
CA ASN A 170 21.57 -4.32 -17.21
C ASN A 170 21.23 -3.01 -16.44
N GLN A 171 20.88 -3.12 -15.16
CA GLN A 171 20.57 -1.99 -14.27
C GLN A 171 21.85 -1.52 -13.55
N HIS A 172 22.82 -1.01 -14.33
CA HIS A 172 24.18 -0.71 -13.86
C HIS A 172 24.24 0.34 -12.75
N GLU A 173 23.37 1.35 -12.78
CA GLU A 173 23.32 2.38 -11.76
C GLU A 173 22.88 1.81 -10.39
N ALA A 174 21.81 0.99 -10.37
CA ALA A 174 21.34 0.30 -9.18
C ALA A 174 22.39 -0.70 -8.65
N ALA A 175 23.05 -1.46 -9.56
CA ALA A 175 24.13 -2.35 -9.20
C ALA A 175 25.28 -1.60 -8.53
N ASN A 176 25.72 -0.46 -9.10
CA ASN A 176 26.81 0.34 -8.56
C ASN A 176 26.45 0.97 -7.20
N SER A 177 25.23 1.47 -7.05
CA SER A 177 24.75 2.02 -5.77
C SER A 177 24.71 0.93 -4.69
N THR A 178 24.21 -0.25 -5.01
CA THR A 178 24.16 -1.40 -4.08
C THR A 178 25.57 -1.91 -3.76
N ARG A 179 26.51 -1.90 -4.73
CA ARG A 179 27.90 -2.30 -4.53
C ARG A 179 28.61 -1.40 -3.53
N LYS A 180 28.38 -0.10 -3.54
CA LYS A 180 28.94 0.80 -2.52
C LYS A 180 28.52 0.40 -1.12
N VAL A 181 27.24 0.08 -0.91
CA VAL A 181 26.75 -0.40 0.39
C VAL A 181 27.39 -1.74 0.78
N LEU A 182 27.55 -2.64 -0.21
CA LEU A 182 28.22 -3.93 0.01
C LEU A 182 29.69 -3.74 0.43
N ASP A 183 30.43 -2.87 -0.26
CA ASP A 183 31.83 -2.57 0.06
C ASP A 183 31.97 -1.98 1.48
N ASP A 184 31.11 -1.04 1.84
CA ASP A 184 31.04 -0.51 3.20
C ASP A 184 30.75 -1.60 4.24
N ALA A 185 29.81 -2.48 3.95
CA ALA A 185 29.49 -3.60 4.84
C ALA A 185 30.68 -4.57 4.97
N MET A 186 31.39 -4.86 3.90
CA MET A 186 32.58 -5.74 3.91
C MET A 186 33.69 -5.14 4.76
N ILE A 187 33.93 -3.83 4.67
CA ILE A 187 34.89 -3.12 5.51
C ILE A 187 34.46 -3.16 6.98
N LYS A 188 33.21 -2.74 7.25
CA LYS A 188 32.65 -2.66 8.61
C LYS A 188 32.66 -3.98 9.36
N PHE A 189 32.46 -5.10 8.65
CA PHE A 189 32.41 -6.44 9.25
C PHE A 189 33.70 -7.23 9.10
N ASN A 190 34.81 -6.62 8.66
CA ASN A 190 36.12 -7.25 8.42
C ASN A 190 36.04 -8.47 7.48
N PHE A 191 35.18 -8.43 6.48
CA PHE A 191 35.18 -9.43 5.42
C PHE A 191 36.33 -9.15 4.45
N ASN A 192 37.40 -9.96 4.52
CA ASN A 192 38.46 -9.87 3.52
C ASN A 192 37.94 -10.22 2.14
N ARG A 193 38.30 -9.40 1.12
CA ARG A 193 37.98 -9.64 -0.31
C ARG A 193 38.55 -10.94 -0.89
N LYS A 194 39.29 -11.73 -0.08
CA LYS A 194 40.05 -12.92 -0.50
C LYS A 194 39.40 -14.27 -0.16
N ASN A 195 38.13 -14.28 0.32
CA ASN A 195 37.41 -15.53 0.57
C ASN A 195 36.19 -15.66 -0.36
#